data_678ea0e4ce757b32d42bb7aa18b29b7d
#
_entry.id   678ea0e4ce757b32d42bb7aa18b29b7d
#
_cell.length_a   1.000
_cell.length_b   1.000
_cell.length_c   1.000
_cell.angle_alpha   90.00
_cell.angle_beta   90.00
_cell.angle_gamma   90.00
#
_symmetry.space_group_name_H-M   'P 1'
#
loop_
_entity.id
_entity.type
_entity.pdbx_description
1 polymer ?
#
loop_
_entity_poly.entity_id
_entity_poly.type
_entity_poly.pdbx_seq_one_letter_code
_entity_poly.pdbx_strand_id
1 'polypeptide(L)'
;ITMSIIIDKNTKVICQGFTGSQGTYHSQQAIDYGTKMVGGVTPGKGGTTHLDLPVFNSVKEAKDHTQADATVIYVPAKFATKAIHEALDADIKIITCITEGIPVLDMVEIKKRIIEQKTHFIGPNCPGLVTPGECKIGIMPGFIH
;
A
#
# COMPACT_ATOMS: atom_id res chain seq x y z
N ILE A 1 4.83 19.38 -15.16
CA ILE A 1 4.44 18.33 -14.88
C ILE A 1 3.80 17.75 -13.70
N THR A 2 2.60 17.55 -13.88
CA THR A 2 1.76 17.10 -12.80
C THR A 2 1.89 15.63 -12.51
N MET A 3 2.48 14.89 -13.44
CA MET A 3 2.65 13.47 -13.25
C MET A 3 3.49 13.13 -12.03
N SER A 4 4.27 14.07 -11.55
CA SER A 4 5.09 13.82 -10.38
C SER A 4 4.26 13.81 -9.10
N ILE A 5 3.00 14.24 -9.16
CA ILE A 5 2.18 14.31 -7.97
C ILE A 5 1.18 13.17 -7.97
N ILE A 6 1.72 11.95 -7.80
CA ILE A 6 0.90 10.76 -7.65
C ILE A 6 0.37 10.70 -6.22
N ILE A 7 1.22 11.09 -5.25
CA ILE A 7 0.84 11.11 -3.84
C ILE A 7 1.16 12.48 -3.25
N ASP A 8 0.34 12.89 -2.28
CA ASP A 8 0.55 14.16 -1.57
C ASP A 8 0.08 14.01 -0.11
N LYS A 9 0.04 15.12 0.61
CA LYS A 9 -0.34 15.10 2.03
C LYS A 9 -1.79 14.68 2.26
N ASN A 10 -2.62 14.71 1.23
CA ASN A 10 -4.03 14.33 1.34
C ASN A 10 -4.28 12.90 0.90
N THR A 11 -3.29 12.21 0.35
CA THR A 11 -3.43 10.83 -0.09
C THR A 11 -3.67 9.94 1.13
N LYS A 12 -4.78 9.21 1.11
CA LYS A 12 -5.12 8.29 2.19
C LYS A 12 -4.54 6.93 1.88
N VAL A 13 -3.70 6.43 2.78
CA VAL A 13 -2.92 5.20 2.56
C VAL A 13 -3.31 4.11 3.54
N ILE A 14 -3.46 2.89 3.04
CA ILE A 14 -3.60 1.71 3.88
C ILE A 14 -2.40 0.80 3.65
N CYS A 15 -2.15 -0.11 4.59
CA CYS A 15 -1.04 -1.05 4.51
C CYS A 15 -1.57 -2.48 4.53
N GLN A 16 -1.23 -3.26 3.51
CA GLN A 16 -1.53 -4.69 3.50
C GLN A 16 -0.35 -5.41 4.13
N GLY A 17 -0.62 -6.27 5.12
CA GLY A 17 0.40 -6.85 5.97
C GLY A 17 0.73 -5.95 7.14
N PHE A 18 -0.25 -5.17 7.58
CA PHE A 18 -0.08 -4.09 8.55
C PHE A 18 0.50 -4.53 9.89
N THR A 19 0.09 -5.68 10.40
CA THR A 19 0.53 -6.14 11.72
C THR A 19 1.82 -6.97 11.69
N GLY A 20 2.38 -7.21 10.51
CA GLY A 20 3.68 -7.87 10.38
C GLY A 20 4.80 -6.93 10.79
N SER A 21 6.01 -7.46 11.02
CA SER A 21 7.12 -6.64 11.49
C SER A 21 7.50 -5.53 10.51
N GLN A 22 7.57 -5.84 9.22
CA GLN A 22 7.90 -4.85 8.20
C GLN A 22 6.79 -3.82 8.04
N GLY A 23 5.54 -4.31 7.97
CA GLY A 23 4.39 -3.41 7.86
C GLY A 23 4.29 -2.46 9.03
N THR A 24 4.50 -2.96 10.25
CA THR A 24 4.46 -2.15 11.45
C THR A 24 5.56 -1.08 11.46
N TYR A 25 6.80 -1.51 11.21
CA TYR A 25 7.93 -0.60 11.25
C TYR A 25 7.81 0.52 10.22
N HIS A 26 7.56 0.16 8.98
CA HIS A 26 7.51 1.16 7.91
C HIS A 26 6.26 2.02 7.93
N SER A 27 5.14 1.48 8.45
CA SER A 27 3.94 2.29 8.64
C SER A 27 4.17 3.34 9.71
N GLN A 28 4.87 2.99 10.80
CA GLN A 28 5.19 3.96 11.83
C GLN A 28 6.11 5.05 11.28
N GLN A 29 7.10 4.68 10.47
CA GLN A 29 7.98 5.65 9.84
C GLN A 29 7.20 6.60 8.93
N ALA A 30 6.23 6.06 8.18
CA ALA A 30 5.41 6.88 7.30
C ALA A 30 4.54 7.85 8.11
N ILE A 31 3.95 7.39 9.19
CA ILE A 31 3.15 8.24 10.08
C ILE A 31 4.00 9.38 10.63
N ASP A 32 5.21 9.06 11.08
CA ASP A 32 6.13 10.06 11.63
C ASP A 32 6.55 11.08 10.57
N TYR A 33 6.58 10.67 9.31
CA TYR A 33 6.91 11.56 8.21
C TYR A 33 5.74 12.49 7.84
N GLY A 34 4.53 12.17 8.27
CA GLY A 34 3.35 12.96 7.96
C GLY A 34 2.40 12.32 6.97
N THR A 35 2.67 11.08 6.55
CA THR A 35 1.79 10.35 5.65
C THR A 35 0.43 10.10 6.32
N LYS A 36 -0.64 10.30 5.57
CA LYS A 36 -1.99 10.10 6.10
C LYS A 36 -2.36 8.62 6.03
N MET A 37 -1.84 7.83 6.98
CA MET A 37 -2.20 6.43 7.12
C MET A 37 -3.58 6.36 7.76
N VAL A 38 -4.52 5.67 7.12
CA VAL A 38 -5.90 5.61 7.62
C VAL A 38 -6.30 4.23 8.13
N GLY A 39 -5.43 3.24 7.97
CA GLY A 39 -5.70 1.91 8.49
C GLY A 39 -4.81 0.88 7.84
N GLY A 40 -5.12 -0.38 8.07
CA GLY A 40 -4.37 -1.47 7.49
C GLY A 40 -5.22 -2.72 7.36
N VAL A 41 -4.67 -3.71 6.65
CA VAL A 41 -5.34 -4.97 6.39
C VAL A 41 -4.49 -6.12 6.87
N THR A 42 -5.05 -6.94 7.75
CA THR A 42 -4.48 -8.22 8.16
C THR A 42 -5.64 -9.18 8.33
N PRO A 43 -5.80 -10.16 7.43
CA PRO A 43 -6.89 -11.11 7.52
C PRO A 43 -6.92 -11.80 8.89
N GLY A 44 -8.10 -11.87 9.48
CA GLY A 44 -8.27 -12.48 10.80
C GLY A 44 -8.09 -11.54 11.97
N LYS A 45 -7.62 -10.32 11.73
CA LYS A 45 -7.43 -9.32 12.81
C LYS A 45 -8.31 -8.10 12.65
N GLY A 46 -9.31 -8.19 11.78
CA GLY A 46 -10.26 -7.11 11.61
C GLY A 46 -10.99 -6.78 12.91
N GLY A 47 -11.26 -5.50 13.09
CA GLY A 47 -11.91 -5.02 14.31
C GLY A 47 -10.95 -4.68 15.44
N THR A 48 -9.64 -4.93 15.24
CA THR A 48 -8.64 -4.54 16.23
C THR A 48 -8.02 -3.21 15.85
N THR A 49 -7.15 -2.71 16.71
CA THR A 49 -6.43 -1.45 16.50
C THR A 49 -4.94 -1.72 16.50
N HIS A 50 -4.19 -1.08 15.60
CA HIS A 50 -2.75 -1.21 15.52
C HIS A 50 -2.17 0.16 15.14
N LEU A 51 -1.16 0.63 15.86
CA LEU A 51 -0.59 1.98 15.68
C LEU A 51 -1.68 3.06 15.74
N ASP A 52 -2.68 2.84 16.60
CA ASP A 52 -3.84 3.72 16.77
C ASP A 52 -4.71 3.84 15.51
N LEU A 53 -4.60 2.87 14.60
CA LEU A 53 -5.38 2.84 13.37
C LEU A 53 -6.20 1.55 13.30
N PRO A 54 -7.36 1.60 12.63
CA PRO A 54 -8.20 0.39 12.52
C PRO A 54 -7.56 -0.65 11.62
N VAL A 55 -7.78 -1.92 11.96
CA VAL A 55 -7.34 -3.05 11.16
C VAL A 55 -8.58 -3.71 10.54
N PHE A 56 -8.47 -4.03 9.26
CA PHE A 56 -9.56 -4.65 8.50
C PHE A 56 -9.17 -6.03 8.01
N ASN A 57 -10.17 -6.87 7.72
CA ASN A 57 -9.93 -8.21 7.21
C ASN A 57 -9.66 -8.24 5.69
N SER A 58 -10.09 -7.23 4.97
CA SER A 58 -9.91 -7.16 3.52
C SER A 58 -9.69 -5.72 3.05
N VAL A 59 -9.14 -5.59 1.85
CA VAL A 59 -8.92 -4.28 1.25
C VAL A 59 -10.25 -3.59 0.94
N LYS A 60 -11.22 -4.37 0.48
CA LYS A 60 -12.56 -3.81 0.20
C LYS A 60 -13.17 -3.18 1.44
N GLU A 61 -13.08 -3.89 2.56
CA GLU A 61 -13.59 -3.39 3.84
C GLU A 61 -12.87 -2.10 4.24
N ALA A 62 -11.54 -2.10 4.12
CA ALA A 62 -10.75 -0.92 4.43
C ALA A 62 -11.13 0.26 3.53
N LYS A 63 -11.26 0.00 2.24
CA LYS A 63 -11.63 1.04 1.27
C LYS A 63 -13.01 1.63 1.57
N ASP A 64 -13.97 0.77 1.88
CA ASP A 64 -15.34 1.21 2.17
C ASP A 64 -15.40 2.10 3.42
N HIS A 65 -14.57 1.80 4.41
CA HIS A 65 -14.58 2.56 5.67
C HIS A 65 -13.69 3.80 5.64
N THR A 66 -12.60 3.78 4.89
CA THR A 66 -11.61 4.87 4.95
C THR A 66 -11.53 5.71 3.69
N GLN A 67 -12.09 5.24 2.58
CA GLN A 67 -11.97 5.91 1.28
C GLN A 67 -10.51 6.01 0.84
N ALA A 68 -9.71 4.98 1.13
CA ALA A 68 -8.29 4.98 0.82
C ALA A 68 -8.01 5.16 -0.66
N ASP A 69 -6.99 5.95 -0.98
CA ASP A 69 -6.54 6.21 -2.34
C ASP A 69 -5.41 5.26 -2.75
N ALA A 70 -4.60 4.84 -1.80
CA ALA A 70 -3.39 4.08 -2.05
C ALA A 70 -3.22 2.95 -1.05
N THR A 71 -2.49 1.92 -1.46
CA THR A 71 -2.09 0.84 -0.57
C THR A 71 -0.61 0.56 -0.75
N VAL A 72 0.04 0.13 0.34
CA VAL A 72 1.41 -0.36 0.30
C VAL A 72 1.39 -1.81 0.78
N ILE A 73 2.08 -2.70 0.06
CA ILE A 73 2.02 -4.14 0.29
C ILE A 73 3.33 -4.65 0.87
N TYR A 74 3.27 -5.22 2.08
CA TYR A 74 4.40 -5.83 2.77
C TYR A 74 4.20 -7.31 3.07
N VAL A 75 3.20 -7.94 2.46
CA VAL A 75 2.95 -9.37 2.70
C VAL A 75 4.07 -10.22 2.09
N PRO A 76 4.30 -11.45 2.62
CA PRO A 76 5.30 -12.35 2.05
C PRO A 76 5.03 -12.67 0.58
N ALA A 77 6.10 -13.01 -0.18
CA ALA A 77 6.02 -13.22 -1.62
C ALA A 77 4.90 -14.17 -2.04
N LYS A 78 4.69 -15.24 -1.30
CA LYS A 78 3.66 -16.23 -1.66
C LYS A 78 2.23 -15.70 -1.57
N PHE A 79 2.04 -14.57 -0.90
CA PHE A 79 0.74 -13.93 -0.77
C PHE A 79 0.64 -12.63 -1.57
N ALA A 80 1.75 -12.19 -2.16
CA ALA A 80 1.79 -10.87 -2.80
C ALA A 80 0.87 -10.77 -4.03
N THR A 81 0.84 -11.80 -4.87
CA THR A 81 -0.03 -11.81 -6.04
C THR A 81 -1.48 -11.63 -5.63
N LYS A 82 -1.92 -12.38 -4.62
CA LYS A 82 -3.29 -12.30 -4.12
C LYS A 82 -3.57 -10.92 -3.54
N ALA A 83 -2.61 -10.36 -2.82
CA ALA A 83 -2.77 -9.04 -2.22
C ALA A 83 -2.94 -7.96 -3.29
N ILE A 84 -2.18 -8.03 -4.38
CA ILE A 84 -2.29 -7.08 -5.48
C ILE A 84 -3.67 -7.21 -6.14
N HIS A 85 -4.11 -8.44 -6.45
CA HIS A 85 -5.42 -8.64 -7.05
C HIS A 85 -6.54 -8.15 -6.13
N GLU A 86 -6.39 -8.34 -4.84
CA GLU A 86 -7.37 -7.86 -3.87
C GLU A 86 -7.48 -6.34 -3.90
N ALA A 87 -6.35 -5.65 -4.00
CA ALA A 87 -6.34 -4.19 -4.09
C ALA A 87 -6.98 -3.71 -5.40
N LEU A 88 -6.71 -4.43 -6.50
CA LEU A 88 -7.32 -4.11 -7.79
C LEU A 88 -8.84 -4.34 -7.75
N ASP A 89 -9.28 -5.42 -7.09
CA ASP A 89 -10.70 -5.71 -6.94
C ASP A 89 -11.42 -4.62 -6.14
N ALA A 90 -10.74 -4.01 -5.20
CA ALA A 90 -11.30 -2.93 -4.39
C ALA A 90 -11.17 -1.56 -5.06
N ASP A 91 -10.64 -1.53 -6.27
CA ASP A 91 -10.46 -0.31 -7.06
C ASP A 91 -9.57 0.73 -6.37
N ILE A 92 -8.51 0.25 -5.72
CA ILE A 92 -7.47 1.14 -5.18
C ILE A 92 -6.67 1.68 -6.37
N LYS A 93 -6.53 2.97 -6.46
CA LYS A 93 -5.93 3.61 -7.64
C LYS A 93 -4.41 3.67 -7.65
N ILE A 94 -3.79 3.61 -6.48
CA ILE A 94 -2.34 3.65 -6.36
C ILE A 94 -1.90 2.44 -5.53
N ILE A 95 -1.14 1.54 -6.16
CA ILE A 95 -0.68 0.30 -5.50
C ILE A 95 0.84 0.29 -5.52
N THR A 96 1.45 0.21 -4.34
CA THR A 96 2.90 0.10 -4.20
C THR A 96 3.21 -1.26 -3.60
N CYS A 97 3.95 -2.09 -4.34
CA CYS A 97 4.34 -3.40 -3.87
C CYS A 97 5.84 -3.42 -3.57
N ILE A 98 6.17 -3.61 -2.30
CA ILE A 98 7.56 -3.67 -1.84
C ILE A 98 8.10 -5.08 -1.98
N THR A 99 7.23 -6.08 -1.92
CA THR A 99 7.59 -7.50 -1.91
C THR A 99 8.31 -7.93 -3.18
N GLU A 100 9.38 -8.72 -3.01
CA GLU A 100 10.12 -9.32 -4.11
C GLU A 100 9.61 -10.74 -4.37
N GLY A 101 10.01 -11.31 -5.50
CA GLY A 101 9.78 -12.73 -5.75
C GLY A 101 8.42 -13.11 -6.31
N ILE A 102 7.70 -12.15 -6.90
CA ILE A 102 6.44 -12.46 -7.57
C ILE A 102 6.73 -13.16 -8.90
N PRO A 103 6.11 -14.32 -9.16
CA PRO A 103 6.36 -15.05 -10.41
C PRO A 103 6.04 -14.22 -11.65
N VAL A 104 6.84 -14.41 -12.70
CA VAL A 104 6.70 -13.65 -13.95
C VAL A 104 5.30 -13.79 -14.55
N LEU A 105 4.76 -15.02 -14.56
CA LEU A 105 3.42 -15.23 -15.11
C LEU A 105 2.35 -14.50 -14.34
N ASP A 106 2.51 -14.40 -13.02
CA ASP A 106 1.58 -13.64 -12.19
C ASP A 106 1.65 -12.16 -12.53
N MET A 107 2.86 -11.65 -12.82
CA MET A 107 3.04 -10.25 -13.20
C MET A 107 2.39 -9.92 -14.54
N VAL A 108 2.35 -10.89 -15.47
CA VAL A 108 1.68 -10.69 -16.75
C VAL A 108 0.20 -10.39 -16.52
N GLU A 109 -0.47 -11.19 -15.68
CA GLU A 109 -1.87 -10.99 -15.34
C GLU A 109 -2.09 -9.68 -14.62
N ILE A 110 -1.22 -9.36 -13.68
CA ILE A 110 -1.30 -8.12 -12.91
C ILE A 110 -1.19 -6.91 -13.82
N LYS A 111 -0.21 -6.91 -14.73
CA LYS A 111 -0.01 -5.79 -15.67
C LYS A 111 -1.22 -5.57 -16.56
N LYS A 112 -1.84 -6.67 -17.00
CA LYS A 112 -3.04 -6.58 -17.83
C LYS A 112 -4.16 -5.84 -17.08
N ARG A 113 -4.38 -6.22 -15.82
CA ARG A 113 -5.41 -5.58 -15.00
C ARG A 113 -5.09 -4.11 -14.72
N ILE A 114 -3.82 -3.80 -14.46
CA ILE A 114 -3.36 -2.43 -14.20
C ILE A 114 -3.70 -1.52 -15.37
N ILE A 115 -3.44 -1.98 -16.58
CA ILE A 115 -3.73 -1.22 -17.78
C ILE A 115 -5.24 -1.03 -17.94
N GLU A 116 -6.01 -2.11 -17.78
CA GLU A 116 -7.46 -2.07 -17.94
C GLU A 116 -8.13 -1.16 -16.92
N GLN A 117 -7.65 -1.17 -15.68
CA GLN A 117 -8.24 -0.39 -14.59
C GLN A 117 -7.62 1.01 -14.43
N LYS A 118 -6.58 1.31 -15.22
CA LYS A 118 -5.86 2.59 -15.16
C LYS A 118 -5.33 2.87 -13.76
N THR A 119 -4.72 1.85 -13.17
CA THR A 119 -4.13 1.92 -11.83
C THR A 119 -2.68 2.35 -11.92
N HIS A 120 -2.22 3.16 -10.98
CA HIS A 120 -0.80 3.48 -10.85
C HIS A 120 -0.18 2.39 -9.99
N PHE A 121 0.77 1.66 -10.56
CA PHE A 121 1.42 0.54 -9.87
C PHE A 121 2.92 0.74 -9.83
N ILE A 122 3.48 0.65 -8.62
CA ILE A 122 4.91 0.78 -8.41
C ILE A 122 5.41 -0.52 -7.77
N GLY A 123 6.37 -1.15 -8.39
CA GLY A 123 6.93 -2.41 -7.94
C GLY A 123 6.80 -3.47 -9.00
N PRO A 124 6.93 -4.76 -8.64
CA PRO A 124 7.39 -5.25 -7.35
C PRO A 124 8.86 -4.93 -7.10
N ASN A 125 9.31 -5.18 -5.88
CA ASN A 125 10.70 -4.95 -5.50
C ASN A 125 11.12 -3.50 -5.71
N CYS A 126 10.48 -2.60 -4.99
CA CYS A 126 10.80 -1.18 -5.05
C CYS A 126 10.88 -0.60 -3.63
N PRO A 127 11.57 0.55 -3.46
CA PRO A 127 11.63 1.17 -2.13
C PRO A 127 10.36 1.97 -1.79
N GLY A 128 9.50 2.23 -2.76
CA GLY A 128 8.27 2.98 -2.52
C GLY A 128 8.25 4.33 -3.21
N LEU A 129 7.47 5.25 -2.68
CA LEU A 129 7.28 6.60 -3.20
C LEU A 129 7.45 7.62 -2.10
N VAL A 130 7.93 8.79 -2.44
CA VAL A 130 7.97 9.90 -1.51
C VAL A 130 7.67 11.21 -2.25
N THR A 131 6.85 12.05 -1.62
CA THR A 131 6.71 13.45 -2.02
C THR A 131 7.26 14.24 -0.85
N PRO A 132 8.43 14.89 -1.02
CA PRO A 132 9.13 15.50 0.10
C PRO A 132 8.24 16.45 0.91
N GLY A 133 8.25 16.25 2.23
CA GLY A 133 7.48 17.06 3.15
C GLY A 133 6.01 16.75 3.21
N GLU A 134 5.49 15.85 2.38
CA GLU A 134 4.06 15.57 2.31
C GLU A 134 3.67 14.12 2.57
N CYS A 135 4.29 13.18 1.88
CA CYS A 135 3.87 11.79 1.94
C CYS A 135 5.01 10.84 1.65
N LYS A 136 5.07 9.76 2.40
CA LYS A 136 6.04 8.70 2.20
C LYS A 136 5.31 7.37 2.22
N ILE A 137 5.56 6.54 1.20
CA ILE A 137 5.02 5.19 1.12
C ILE A 137 6.18 4.26 0.84
N GLY A 138 6.45 3.31 1.75
CA GLY A 138 7.48 2.32 1.54
C GLY A 138 8.63 2.41 2.51
N ILE A 139 9.80 1.92 2.10
CA ILE A 139 10.95 1.73 2.99
C ILE A 139 12.02 2.81 2.89
N MET A 140 11.84 3.81 2.04
CA MET A 140 12.83 4.88 1.91
C MET A 140 12.92 5.70 3.19
N PRO A 141 14.14 6.03 3.66
CA PRO A 141 14.28 6.87 4.84
C PRO A 141 13.75 8.27 4.55
N GLY A 142 12.79 8.72 5.36
CA GLY A 142 12.19 10.03 5.16
C GLY A 142 13.15 11.18 5.33
N PHE A 143 14.17 11.01 6.19
CA PHE A 143 15.11 12.08 6.45
C PHE A 143 16.07 12.37 5.29
N ILE A 144 16.09 11.50 4.29
CA ILE A 144 16.95 11.71 3.12
C ILE A 144 16.29 12.66 2.12
N HIS A 145 14.99 12.82 2.24
CA HIS A 145 14.22 13.63 1.31
C HIS A 145 13.62 14.84 1.99
#